data_8a3a99906a6bab0d610a64ce4c269d32
#
_entry.id   8a3a99906a6bab0d610a64ce4c269d32
#
_cell.length_a   1.000
_cell.length_b   1.000
_cell.length_c   1.000
_cell.angle_alpha   90.00
_cell.angle_beta   90.00
_cell.angle_gamma   90.00
#
_symmetry.space_group_name_H-M   'P 1'
#
loop_
_entity.id
_entity.type
_entity.pdbx_description
1 polymer ?
#
loop_
_entity_poly.entity_id
_entity_poly.type
_entity_poly.pdbx_seq_one_letter_code
_entity_poly.pdbx_strand_id
1 'polypeptide(L)'
;MSSMHALAPSAEYPITDRNRLKRRHDRGSYDRCSVHAILDAAMLCHVAYVIDGQPFCTPTLFWREGDMLYWHGSSASRMLRHLKAGTPACLTVSHLDGLVLARSAFNHSANYRSAMCFGTARIVDDPEEKAAAMRAVVDRFYPGRSDALRPLTGQEAKATTFIGMEIEQASAKVRAKGVADDEEDYALPIWAGVVPVRTVLGEVEPCPRLIDGVAPPPELGLYRAGRSLDEGLTEAQHAYEEG
;
A
#
# COMPACT_ATOMS: atom_id res chain seq x y z
N MET A 1 -38.00 -2.55 -18.13
CA MET A 1 -36.61 -2.90 -17.81
C MET A 1 -35.95 -1.64 -17.24
N SER A 2 -35.90 -1.54 -15.93
CA SER A 2 -35.36 -0.36 -15.23
C SER A 2 -33.84 -0.49 -15.16
N SER A 3 -33.15 0.40 -15.89
CA SER A 3 -31.70 0.52 -15.85
C SER A 3 -31.30 1.01 -14.45
N MET A 4 -30.77 0.14 -13.63
CA MET A 4 -30.07 0.56 -12.40
C MET A 4 -28.81 1.30 -12.84
N HIS A 5 -28.87 2.63 -12.86
CA HIS A 5 -27.68 3.46 -12.89
C HIS A 5 -26.92 3.17 -11.57
N ALA A 6 -25.81 2.47 -11.68
CA ALA A 6 -24.84 2.42 -10.58
C ALA A 6 -24.40 3.86 -10.29
N LEU A 7 -24.74 4.38 -9.12
CA LEU A 7 -24.24 5.68 -8.67
C LEU A 7 -22.72 5.61 -8.66
N ALA A 8 -22.06 6.62 -9.22
CA ALA A 8 -20.61 6.75 -9.11
C ALA A 8 -20.22 6.67 -7.62
N PRO A 9 -19.15 5.95 -7.27
CA PRO A 9 -18.73 5.86 -5.89
C PRO A 9 -18.51 7.25 -5.29
N SER A 10 -18.91 7.43 -4.04
CA SER A 10 -18.67 8.69 -3.30
C SER A 10 -17.18 9.05 -3.36
N ALA A 11 -16.86 10.32 -3.50
CA ALA A 11 -15.48 10.81 -3.45
C ALA A 11 -14.81 10.51 -2.10
N GLU A 12 -15.58 10.27 -1.04
CA GLU A 12 -15.09 9.98 0.32
C GLU A 12 -15.56 8.60 0.81
N TYR A 13 -14.74 7.98 1.66
CA TYR A 13 -15.13 6.81 2.45
C TYR A 13 -16.06 7.23 3.61
N PRO A 14 -17.04 6.39 3.99
CA PRO A 14 -17.92 6.67 5.10
C PRO A 14 -17.13 6.78 6.42
N ILE A 15 -17.48 7.81 7.22
CA ILE A 15 -16.88 8.05 8.54
C ILE A 15 -17.71 7.32 9.60
N THR A 16 -17.08 6.38 10.28
CA THR A 16 -17.67 5.60 11.36
C THR A 16 -16.79 5.70 12.62
N ASP A 17 -17.22 5.12 13.73
CA ASP A 17 -16.39 5.10 14.94
C ASP A 17 -15.08 4.35 14.76
N ARG A 18 -15.02 3.39 13.80
CA ARG A 18 -13.84 2.57 13.51
C ARG A 18 -12.72 3.36 12.83
N ASN A 19 -13.03 4.24 11.88
CA ASN A 19 -12.03 4.99 11.10
C ASN A 19 -11.94 6.48 11.51
N ARG A 20 -12.78 6.96 12.44
CA ARG A 20 -12.83 8.36 12.85
C ARG A 20 -11.55 8.82 13.53
N LEU A 21 -10.90 9.82 12.97
CA LEU A 21 -9.71 10.47 13.53
C LEU A 21 -10.11 11.46 14.62
N LYS A 22 -10.01 11.04 15.89
CA LYS A 22 -10.40 11.87 17.07
C LYS A 22 -9.31 12.86 17.48
N ARG A 23 -8.02 12.55 17.26
CA ARG A 23 -6.88 13.42 17.58
C ARG A 23 -6.19 13.88 16.30
N ARG A 24 -5.82 15.18 16.24
CA ARG A 24 -5.16 15.79 15.09
C ARG A 24 -5.94 15.52 13.81
N HIS A 25 -7.23 15.77 13.85
CA HIS A 25 -8.14 15.67 12.70
C HIS A 25 -7.71 16.58 11.55
N ASP A 26 -6.98 17.68 11.87
CA ASP A 26 -6.35 18.59 10.91
C ASP A 26 -5.36 17.90 9.95
N ARG A 27 -4.92 16.69 10.27
CA ARG A 27 -4.03 15.86 9.44
C ARG A 27 -4.74 14.74 8.71
N GLY A 28 -6.02 14.56 8.93
CA GLY A 28 -6.82 13.46 8.44
C GLY A 28 -7.57 13.78 7.15
N SER A 29 -7.73 12.76 6.32
CA SER A 29 -8.61 12.78 5.15
C SER A 29 -9.34 11.45 5.03
N TYR A 30 -10.54 11.49 4.49
CA TYR A 30 -11.35 10.32 4.12
C TYR A 30 -11.55 10.24 2.62
N ASP A 31 -10.95 11.17 1.89
CA ASP A 31 -10.97 11.24 0.45
C ASP A 31 -10.28 10.03 -0.20
N ARG A 32 -10.94 9.42 -1.18
CA ARG A 32 -10.46 8.21 -1.86
C ARG A 32 -9.14 8.46 -2.55
N CYS A 33 -8.99 9.59 -3.25
CA CYS A 33 -7.74 9.90 -3.95
C CYS A 33 -6.56 10.01 -2.98
N SER A 34 -6.77 10.63 -1.81
CA SER A 34 -5.75 10.75 -0.76
C SER A 34 -5.35 9.38 -0.18
N VAL A 35 -6.32 8.49 0.05
CA VAL A 35 -6.07 7.12 0.54
C VAL A 35 -5.35 6.31 -0.54
N HIS A 36 -5.84 6.33 -1.78
CA HIS A 36 -5.26 5.58 -2.89
C HIS A 36 -3.82 6.03 -3.18
N ALA A 37 -3.54 7.33 -3.20
CA ALA A 37 -2.18 7.85 -3.43
C ALA A 37 -1.16 7.32 -2.38
N ILE A 38 -1.58 7.13 -1.13
CA ILE A 38 -0.71 6.54 -0.09
C ILE A 38 -0.53 5.04 -0.31
N LEU A 39 -1.58 4.33 -0.72
CA LEU A 39 -1.52 2.90 -1.00
C LEU A 39 -0.66 2.62 -2.24
N ASP A 40 -0.84 3.40 -3.30
CA ASP A 40 -0.17 3.22 -4.59
C ASP A 40 1.33 3.51 -4.54
N ALA A 41 1.76 4.34 -3.59
CA ALA A 41 3.17 4.61 -3.31
C ALA A 41 3.86 3.49 -2.49
N ALA A 42 3.16 2.39 -2.17
CA ALA A 42 3.67 1.30 -1.35
C ALA A 42 3.57 -0.06 -2.05
N MET A 43 4.46 -0.97 -1.67
CA MET A 43 4.45 -2.39 -2.05
C MET A 43 4.19 -3.29 -0.83
N LEU A 44 4.52 -2.82 0.36
CA LEU A 44 4.35 -3.54 1.62
C LEU A 44 3.25 -2.91 2.47
N CYS A 45 2.44 -3.75 3.06
CA CYS A 45 1.43 -3.37 4.04
C CYS A 45 1.53 -4.21 5.30
N HIS A 46 0.76 -3.84 6.31
CA HIS A 46 0.56 -4.62 7.51
C HIS A 46 -0.92 -4.97 7.63
N VAL A 47 -1.24 -6.25 7.62
CA VAL A 47 -2.61 -6.74 7.80
C VAL A 47 -2.82 -7.16 9.24
N ALA A 48 -3.68 -6.44 9.95
CA ALA A 48 -4.08 -6.73 11.32
C ALA A 48 -5.42 -7.50 11.33
N TYR A 49 -5.50 -8.54 12.16
CA TYR A 49 -6.66 -9.41 12.33
C TYR A 49 -6.64 -10.07 13.72
N VAL A 50 -7.73 -10.69 14.10
CA VAL A 50 -7.88 -11.36 15.41
C VAL A 50 -8.21 -12.83 15.20
N ILE A 51 -7.51 -13.73 15.88
CA ILE A 51 -7.82 -15.16 15.97
C ILE A 51 -8.05 -15.51 17.44
N ASP A 52 -9.21 -16.06 17.76
CA ASP A 52 -9.56 -16.51 19.13
C ASP A 52 -9.28 -15.43 20.20
N GLY A 53 -9.64 -14.16 19.89
CA GLY A 53 -9.40 -13.02 20.75
C GLY A 53 -7.97 -12.49 20.77
N GLN A 54 -7.02 -13.16 20.11
CA GLN A 54 -5.61 -12.77 20.04
C GLN A 54 -5.36 -11.89 18.81
N PRO A 55 -4.79 -10.67 18.95
CA PRO A 55 -4.43 -9.85 17.82
C PRO A 55 -3.16 -10.35 17.11
N PHE A 56 -3.18 -10.24 15.79
CA PHE A 56 -2.04 -10.51 14.92
C PHE A 56 -1.86 -9.34 13.96
N CYS A 57 -0.60 -9.12 13.53
CA CYS A 57 -0.26 -8.17 12.48
C CYS A 57 0.81 -8.81 11.59
N THR A 58 0.51 -8.96 10.30
CA THR A 58 1.40 -9.64 9.35
C THR A 58 1.81 -8.67 8.26
N PRO A 59 3.13 -8.41 8.07
CA PRO A 59 3.61 -7.69 6.90
C PRO A 59 3.50 -8.59 5.66
N THR A 60 3.04 -8.02 4.53
CA THR A 60 2.94 -8.74 3.26
C THR A 60 2.99 -7.78 2.07
N LEU A 61 3.27 -8.31 0.88
CA LEU A 61 3.04 -7.60 -0.37
C LEU A 61 1.53 -7.47 -0.60
N PHE A 62 1.12 -6.33 -1.16
CA PHE A 62 -0.26 -6.09 -1.55
C PHE A 62 -0.33 -5.27 -2.83
N TRP A 63 -1.49 -5.24 -3.46
CA TRP A 63 -1.81 -4.32 -4.53
C TRP A 63 -3.28 -3.89 -4.45
N ARG A 64 -3.62 -2.82 -5.18
CA ARG A 64 -4.94 -2.23 -5.23
C ARG A 64 -5.48 -2.27 -6.66
N GLU A 65 -6.75 -2.61 -6.78
CA GLU A 65 -7.54 -2.47 -8.01
C GLU A 65 -8.87 -1.76 -7.66
N GLY A 66 -9.03 -0.52 -8.06
CA GLY A 66 -10.17 0.29 -7.61
C GLY A 66 -10.20 0.38 -6.08
N ASP A 67 -11.30 -0.02 -5.47
CA ASP A 67 -11.46 -0.11 -4.01
C ASP A 67 -11.14 -1.50 -3.43
N MET A 68 -10.63 -2.41 -4.24
CA MET A 68 -10.21 -3.74 -3.79
C MET A 68 -8.72 -3.76 -3.44
N LEU A 69 -8.41 -4.32 -2.28
CA LEU A 69 -7.05 -4.63 -1.85
C LEU A 69 -6.84 -6.13 -1.93
N TYR A 70 -5.71 -6.51 -2.51
CA TYR A 70 -5.33 -7.90 -2.65
C TYR A 70 -3.98 -8.17 -2.02
N TRP A 71 -3.80 -9.36 -1.48
CA TRP A 71 -2.50 -9.91 -1.08
C TRP A 71 -2.52 -11.43 -1.27
N HIS A 72 -1.35 -12.03 -1.23
CA HIS A 72 -1.22 -13.47 -1.45
C HIS A 72 -0.21 -14.11 -0.48
N GLY A 73 -0.23 -15.42 -0.42
CA GLY A 73 0.74 -16.20 0.32
C GLY A 73 0.52 -17.69 0.19
N SER A 74 1.32 -18.47 0.92
CA SER A 74 1.18 -19.92 0.98
C SER A 74 -0.16 -20.33 1.56
N SER A 75 -0.84 -21.30 0.93
CA SER A 75 -2.08 -21.90 1.44
C SER A 75 -1.92 -22.51 2.85
N ALA A 76 -0.69 -22.79 3.28
CA ALA A 76 -0.37 -23.26 4.64
C ALA A 76 -0.27 -22.14 5.68
N SER A 77 -0.28 -20.87 5.26
CA SER A 77 -0.20 -19.73 6.18
C SER A 77 -1.36 -19.70 7.17
N ARG A 78 -1.07 -19.49 8.45
CA ARG A 78 -2.08 -19.32 9.51
C ARG A 78 -3.03 -18.16 9.19
N MET A 79 -2.51 -17.00 8.76
CA MET A 79 -3.30 -15.84 8.36
C MET A 79 -4.30 -16.21 7.26
N LEU A 80 -3.84 -16.82 6.17
CA LEU A 80 -4.67 -17.14 5.02
C LEU A 80 -5.73 -18.21 5.36
N ARG A 81 -5.39 -19.20 6.20
CA ARG A 81 -6.37 -20.18 6.66
C ARG A 81 -7.47 -19.57 7.53
N HIS A 82 -7.13 -18.55 8.34
CA HIS A 82 -8.10 -17.87 9.19
C HIS A 82 -8.99 -16.92 8.39
N LEU A 83 -8.44 -16.17 7.46
CA LEU A 83 -9.18 -15.20 6.65
C LEU A 83 -10.14 -15.82 5.63
N LYS A 84 -10.17 -17.15 5.51
CA LYS A 84 -11.06 -17.89 4.60
C LYS A 84 -12.55 -17.59 4.77
N ALA A 85 -12.99 -17.32 5.97
CA ALA A 85 -14.40 -17.31 6.34
C ALA A 85 -15.06 -15.91 6.29
N GLY A 86 -14.45 -14.93 5.66
CA GLY A 86 -14.95 -13.55 5.70
C GLY A 86 -14.63 -12.89 7.04
N THR A 87 -13.36 -12.65 7.32
CA THR A 87 -12.88 -12.10 8.61
C THR A 87 -12.63 -10.60 8.51
N PRO A 88 -13.12 -9.81 9.47
CA PRO A 88 -12.76 -8.39 9.54
C PRO A 88 -11.25 -8.21 9.67
N ALA A 89 -10.71 -7.34 8.85
CA ALA A 89 -9.28 -7.02 8.83
C ALA A 89 -9.04 -5.52 8.69
N CYS A 90 -7.84 -5.10 9.08
CA CYS A 90 -7.33 -3.76 8.86
C CYS A 90 -6.00 -3.85 8.11
N LEU A 91 -5.94 -3.29 6.90
CA LEU A 91 -4.71 -3.15 6.15
C LEU A 91 -4.18 -1.73 6.35
N THR A 92 -2.91 -1.63 6.74
CA THR A 92 -2.24 -0.35 7.01
C THR A 92 -0.98 -0.20 6.18
N VAL A 93 -0.81 0.99 5.60
CA VAL A 93 0.42 1.45 4.96
C VAL A 93 0.92 2.69 5.68
N SER A 94 2.24 2.84 5.81
CA SER A 94 2.85 4.04 6.35
C SER A 94 4.19 4.34 5.68
N HIS A 95 4.42 5.64 5.41
CA HIS A 95 5.66 6.18 4.89
C HIS A 95 6.25 7.16 5.90
N LEU A 96 7.55 7.08 6.15
CA LEU A 96 8.30 8.08 6.90
C LEU A 96 8.92 9.06 5.90
N ASP A 97 8.49 10.32 5.93
CA ASP A 97 8.90 11.35 4.97
C ASP A 97 9.90 12.36 5.57
N GLY A 98 10.10 12.35 6.88
CA GLY A 98 11.09 13.23 7.50
C GLY A 98 11.12 13.16 9.03
N LEU A 99 12.28 13.53 9.58
CA LEU A 99 12.49 13.72 11.01
C LEU A 99 12.41 15.20 11.31
N VAL A 100 11.59 15.59 12.28
CA VAL A 100 11.40 16.99 12.66
C VAL A 100 12.04 17.22 14.03
N LEU A 101 13.15 17.93 14.01
CA LEU A 101 13.88 18.34 15.21
C LEU A 101 13.41 19.72 15.62
N ALA A 102 12.97 19.86 16.84
CA ALA A 102 12.43 21.10 17.41
C ALA A 102 13.33 21.63 18.53
N ARG A 103 13.01 22.78 19.07
CA ARG A 103 13.75 23.38 20.19
C ARG A 103 13.37 22.77 21.55
N SER A 104 12.21 22.17 21.64
CA SER A 104 11.77 21.41 22.83
C SER A 104 11.58 19.93 22.51
N ALA A 105 11.78 19.05 23.48
CA ALA A 105 11.54 17.62 23.33
C ALA A 105 10.06 17.32 22.96
N PHE A 106 9.14 18.14 23.44
CA PHE A 106 7.72 18.00 23.20
C PHE A 106 7.34 18.25 21.74
N ASN A 107 8.02 19.17 21.06
CA ASN A 107 7.72 19.59 19.69
C ASN A 107 8.47 18.76 18.63
N HIS A 108 9.39 17.86 19.02
CA HIS A 108 9.97 16.88 18.08
C HIS A 108 8.86 16.02 17.48
N SER A 109 9.01 15.70 16.19
CA SER A 109 7.99 14.97 15.44
C SER A 109 8.58 14.22 14.24
N ALA A 110 7.72 13.59 13.45
CA ALA A 110 8.04 13.05 12.14
C ALA A 110 7.05 13.54 11.09
N ASN A 111 7.49 13.74 9.86
CA ASN A 111 6.61 13.85 8.69
C ASN A 111 6.33 12.45 8.17
N TYR A 112 5.08 12.19 7.83
CA TYR A 112 4.61 10.88 7.44
C TYR A 112 3.33 10.95 6.62
N ARG A 113 3.09 9.92 5.85
CA ARG A 113 1.81 9.60 5.22
C ARG A 113 1.38 8.21 5.70
N SER A 114 0.13 8.01 6.04
CA SER A 114 -0.40 6.69 6.39
C SER A 114 -1.85 6.54 5.97
N ALA A 115 -2.22 5.31 5.59
CA ALA A 115 -3.59 4.91 5.31
C ALA A 115 -3.95 3.69 6.15
N MET A 116 -5.17 3.70 6.70
CA MET A 116 -5.79 2.56 7.37
C MET A 116 -7.06 2.22 6.63
N CYS A 117 -7.14 1.00 6.10
CA CYS A 117 -8.26 0.50 5.32
C CYS A 117 -8.91 -0.67 6.07
N PHE A 118 -10.19 -0.57 6.31
CA PHE A 118 -10.99 -1.59 6.98
C PHE A 118 -11.93 -2.26 6.01
N GLY A 119 -12.07 -3.57 6.13
CA GLY A 119 -12.97 -4.36 5.32
C GLY A 119 -13.06 -5.80 5.81
N THR A 120 -13.78 -6.61 5.06
CA THR A 120 -13.91 -8.04 5.30
C THR A 120 -13.04 -8.78 4.30
N ALA A 121 -12.00 -9.44 4.81
CA ALA A 121 -11.09 -10.23 3.98
C ALA A 121 -11.74 -11.55 3.59
N ARG A 122 -11.67 -11.92 2.31
CA ARG A 122 -12.18 -13.17 1.74
C ARG A 122 -11.14 -13.85 0.85
N ILE A 123 -11.27 -15.16 0.67
CA ILE A 123 -10.49 -15.84 -0.37
C ILE A 123 -11.00 -15.41 -1.75
N VAL A 124 -10.07 -15.28 -2.66
CA VAL A 124 -10.31 -15.20 -4.11
C VAL A 124 -10.36 -16.66 -4.63
N ASP A 125 -11.55 -17.22 -4.73
CA ASP A 125 -11.79 -18.60 -5.15
C ASP A 125 -12.47 -18.70 -6.53
N ASP A 126 -13.06 -17.61 -7.01
CA ASP A 126 -13.52 -17.52 -8.40
C ASP A 126 -12.36 -17.69 -9.37
N PRO A 127 -12.45 -18.61 -10.36
CA PRO A 127 -11.33 -18.92 -11.25
C PRO A 127 -10.88 -17.74 -12.13
N GLU A 128 -11.82 -16.87 -12.56
CA GLU A 128 -11.51 -15.71 -13.40
C GLU A 128 -10.85 -14.61 -12.57
N GLU A 129 -11.41 -14.29 -11.39
CA GLU A 129 -10.81 -13.34 -10.44
C GLU A 129 -9.42 -13.82 -10.01
N LYS A 130 -9.26 -15.12 -9.72
CA LYS A 130 -7.96 -15.68 -9.36
C LYS A 130 -6.93 -15.56 -10.48
N ALA A 131 -7.32 -15.82 -11.72
CA ALA A 131 -6.44 -15.70 -12.87
C ALA A 131 -6.05 -14.23 -13.11
N ALA A 132 -6.96 -13.29 -12.91
CA ALA A 132 -6.69 -11.86 -12.97
C ALA A 132 -5.72 -11.45 -11.86
N ALA A 133 -5.97 -11.82 -10.61
CA ALA A 133 -5.10 -11.54 -9.46
C ALA A 133 -3.67 -12.08 -9.63
N MET A 134 -3.52 -13.23 -10.28
CA MET A 134 -2.21 -13.82 -10.59
C MET A 134 -1.40 -13.01 -11.61
N ARG A 135 -2.04 -12.34 -12.56
CA ARG A 135 -1.37 -11.39 -13.46
C ARG A 135 -1.12 -10.07 -12.76
N ALA A 136 -2.14 -9.55 -12.09
CA ALA A 136 -2.11 -8.27 -11.41
C ALA A 136 -0.98 -8.16 -10.36
N VAL A 137 -0.66 -9.23 -9.63
CA VAL A 137 0.44 -9.23 -8.66
C VAL A 137 1.81 -8.93 -9.28
N VAL A 138 1.97 -9.17 -10.58
CA VAL A 138 3.17 -8.82 -11.33
C VAL A 138 3.01 -7.48 -12.04
N ASP A 139 1.94 -7.34 -12.83
CA ASP A 139 1.77 -6.20 -13.72
C ASP A 139 1.51 -4.88 -12.97
N ARG A 140 0.95 -4.95 -11.75
CA ARG A 140 0.79 -3.80 -10.87
C ARG A 140 2.12 -3.12 -10.53
N PHE A 141 3.20 -3.90 -10.41
CA PHE A 141 4.53 -3.39 -10.12
C PHE A 141 5.43 -3.30 -11.37
N TYR A 142 5.16 -4.13 -12.36
CA TYR A 142 5.94 -4.24 -13.58
C TYR A 142 4.97 -4.33 -14.78
N PRO A 143 4.39 -3.21 -15.23
CA PRO A 143 3.32 -3.19 -16.25
C PRO A 143 3.71 -3.94 -17.51
N GLY A 144 2.85 -4.90 -17.95
CA GLY A 144 3.07 -5.75 -19.09
C GLY A 144 4.06 -6.92 -18.89
N ARG A 145 4.64 -7.05 -17.71
CA ARG A 145 5.65 -8.09 -17.43
C ARG A 145 5.07 -9.50 -17.49
N SER A 146 3.83 -9.70 -17.10
CA SER A 146 3.19 -11.01 -17.05
C SER A 146 3.17 -11.71 -18.41
N ASP A 147 3.07 -10.97 -19.50
CA ASP A 147 3.07 -11.49 -20.87
C ASP A 147 4.41 -12.12 -21.28
N ALA A 148 5.51 -11.66 -20.69
CA ALA A 148 6.86 -12.18 -20.93
C ALA A 148 7.22 -13.38 -20.04
N LEU A 149 6.37 -13.74 -19.08
CA LEU A 149 6.64 -14.84 -18.16
C LEU A 149 6.07 -16.15 -18.68
N ARG A 150 6.72 -17.27 -18.28
CA ARG A 150 6.13 -18.59 -18.52
C ARG A 150 4.80 -18.73 -17.79
N PRO A 151 3.86 -19.52 -18.32
CA PRO A 151 2.62 -19.82 -17.63
C PRO A 151 2.88 -20.49 -16.26
N LEU A 152 2.00 -20.23 -15.32
CA LEU A 152 2.00 -20.89 -14.02
C LEU A 152 1.68 -22.38 -14.17
N THR A 153 2.39 -23.19 -13.42
CA THR A 153 2.06 -24.62 -13.30
C THR A 153 0.83 -24.81 -12.39
N GLY A 154 0.10 -25.90 -12.61
CA GLY A 154 -1.03 -26.25 -11.75
C GLY A 154 -0.64 -26.42 -10.27
N GLN A 155 0.61 -26.79 -9.98
CA GLN A 155 1.13 -26.90 -8.62
C GLN A 155 1.33 -25.53 -7.97
N GLU A 156 1.92 -24.57 -8.69
CA GLU A 156 2.11 -23.18 -8.24
C GLU A 156 0.76 -22.51 -7.98
N ALA A 157 -0.20 -22.69 -8.89
CA ALA A 157 -1.56 -22.17 -8.73
C ALA A 157 -2.30 -22.72 -7.49
N LYS A 158 -2.09 -24.01 -7.15
CA LYS A 158 -2.66 -24.65 -5.96
C LYS A 158 -1.96 -24.23 -4.66
N ALA A 159 -0.65 -23.97 -4.72
CA ALA A 159 0.14 -23.56 -3.55
C ALA A 159 -0.10 -22.11 -3.14
N THR A 160 -0.61 -21.26 -4.05
CA THR A 160 -0.85 -19.83 -3.82
C THR A 160 -2.33 -19.58 -3.51
N THR A 161 -2.57 -18.89 -2.40
CA THR A 161 -3.90 -18.38 -2.02
C THR A 161 -3.88 -16.86 -2.13
N PHE A 162 -4.88 -16.31 -2.81
CA PHE A 162 -5.14 -14.87 -2.88
C PHE A 162 -6.27 -14.51 -1.93
N ILE A 163 -6.11 -13.37 -1.28
CA ILE A 163 -7.14 -12.73 -0.44
C ILE A 163 -7.51 -11.41 -1.07
N GLY A 164 -8.80 -11.13 -1.16
CA GLY A 164 -9.37 -9.85 -1.53
C GLY A 164 -10.09 -9.22 -0.36
N MET A 165 -10.02 -7.90 -0.24
CA MET A 165 -10.73 -7.11 0.75
C MET A 165 -11.21 -5.81 0.12
N GLU A 166 -12.50 -5.60 0.05
CA GLU A 166 -13.06 -4.30 -0.33
C GLU A 166 -12.76 -3.27 0.77
N ILE A 167 -12.40 -2.06 0.37
CA ILE A 167 -12.22 -0.94 1.31
C ILE A 167 -13.61 -0.41 1.70
N GLU A 168 -14.18 -0.95 2.76
CA GLU A 168 -15.48 -0.50 3.30
C GLU A 168 -15.37 0.86 3.96
N GLN A 169 -14.26 1.11 4.65
CA GLN A 169 -13.95 2.35 5.35
C GLN A 169 -12.44 2.56 5.35
N ALA A 170 -12.03 3.82 5.17
CA ALA A 170 -10.62 4.16 5.27
C ALA A 170 -10.42 5.52 5.93
N SER A 171 -9.19 5.79 6.34
CA SER A 171 -8.70 7.11 6.71
C SER A 171 -7.24 7.25 6.30
N ALA A 172 -6.91 8.39 5.73
CA ALA A 172 -5.54 8.83 5.51
C ALA A 172 -5.12 9.83 6.61
N LYS A 173 -3.84 9.82 6.96
CA LYS A 173 -3.27 10.80 7.87
C LYS A 173 -1.92 11.25 7.38
N VAL A 174 -1.77 12.58 7.17
CA VAL A 174 -0.57 13.18 6.60
C VAL A 174 -0.05 14.27 7.53
N ARG A 175 1.25 14.24 7.80
CA ARG A 175 1.98 15.38 8.35
C ARG A 175 3.14 15.71 7.41
N ALA A 176 3.09 16.92 6.83
CA ALA A 176 4.12 17.45 5.94
C ALA A 176 4.39 18.91 6.33
N LYS A 177 4.89 19.10 7.55
CA LYS A 177 5.12 20.43 8.15
C LYS A 177 6.57 20.57 8.58
N GLY A 178 7.03 21.82 8.63
CA GLY A 178 8.27 22.19 9.29
C GLY A 178 8.21 22.04 10.82
N VAL A 179 9.15 22.67 11.48
CA VAL A 179 9.18 22.84 12.93
C VAL A 179 8.00 23.72 13.35
N ALA A 180 7.39 23.38 14.48
CA ALA A 180 6.32 24.16 15.10
C ALA A 180 6.62 24.18 16.61
N ASP A 181 7.43 25.12 17.02
CA ASP A 181 7.75 25.40 18.40
C ASP A 181 6.78 26.42 19.00
N ASP A 182 6.80 26.57 20.30
CA ASP A 182 6.11 27.68 20.98
C ASP A 182 6.85 28.98 20.67
N GLU A 183 6.12 30.11 20.59
CA GLU A 183 6.67 31.37 20.09
C GLU A 183 7.93 31.83 20.84
N GLU A 184 7.95 31.63 22.15
CA GLU A 184 9.07 31.97 23.02
C GLU A 184 10.34 31.12 22.76
N ASP A 185 10.16 29.87 22.29
CA ASP A 185 11.27 28.95 21.99
C ASP A 185 12.06 29.37 20.74
N TYR A 186 11.46 30.15 19.82
CA TYR A 186 12.17 30.58 18.60
C TYR A 186 13.40 31.48 18.91
N ALA A 187 13.45 32.10 20.08
CA ALA A 187 14.60 32.90 20.52
C ALA A 187 15.75 32.05 21.09
N LEU A 188 15.54 30.75 21.34
CA LEU A 188 16.58 29.86 21.91
C LEU A 188 17.66 29.55 20.87
N PRO A 189 18.97 29.56 21.24
CA PRO A 189 20.06 29.23 20.35
C PRO A 189 20.21 27.72 20.14
N ILE A 190 19.09 27.05 19.84
CA ILE A 190 18.99 25.59 19.61
C ILE A 190 18.66 25.38 18.14
N TRP A 191 19.48 24.57 17.45
CA TRP A 191 19.20 24.23 16.07
C TRP A 191 17.89 23.44 15.96
N ALA A 192 17.05 23.79 15.00
CA ALA A 192 15.81 23.10 14.69
C ALA A 192 15.58 23.04 13.18
N GLY A 193 15.00 21.97 12.69
CA GLY A 193 14.80 21.76 11.25
C GLY A 193 14.19 20.43 10.91
N VAL A 194 14.12 20.11 9.63
CA VAL A 194 13.60 18.86 9.10
C VAL A 194 14.71 18.14 8.34
N VAL A 195 14.91 16.86 8.67
CA VAL A 195 15.74 15.93 7.89
C VAL A 195 14.79 15.13 7.00
N PRO A 196 14.76 15.36 5.67
CA PRO A 196 13.96 14.58 4.75
C PRO A 196 14.38 13.10 4.76
N VAL A 197 13.41 12.18 4.71
CA VAL A 197 13.64 10.74 4.57
C VAL A 197 13.06 10.29 3.23
N ARG A 198 13.83 9.52 2.47
CA ARG A 198 13.43 8.97 1.17
C ARG A 198 13.96 7.55 1.04
N THR A 199 13.14 6.64 0.50
CA THR A 199 13.61 5.33 0.03
C THR A 199 14.06 5.50 -1.41
N VAL A 200 15.33 5.25 -1.70
CA VAL A 200 15.97 5.45 -3.01
C VAL A 200 16.39 4.11 -3.61
N LEU A 201 16.13 3.94 -4.89
CA LEU A 201 16.51 2.74 -5.65
C LEU A 201 18.02 2.73 -5.92
N GLY A 202 18.62 1.53 -5.81
CA GLY A 202 20.01 1.28 -6.18
C GLY A 202 20.19 0.94 -7.66
N GLU A 203 21.44 0.62 -8.05
CA GLU A 203 21.74 0.08 -9.38
C GLU A 203 21.10 -1.30 -9.58
N VAL A 204 20.69 -1.59 -10.81
CA VAL A 204 20.12 -2.90 -11.17
C VAL A 204 21.22 -3.95 -11.13
N GLU A 205 20.99 -5.03 -10.41
CA GLU A 205 21.89 -6.19 -10.32
C GLU A 205 21.34 -7.35 -11.15
N PRO A 206 21.91 -7.66 -12.34
CA PRO A 206 21.49 -8.80 -13.15
C PRO A 206 21.70 -10.12 -12.42
N CYS A 207 20.81 -11.09 -12.65
CA CYS A 207 21.00 -12.44 -12.13
C CYS A 207 22.31 -13.03 -12.68
N PRO A 208 23.21 -13.60 -11.85
CA PRO A 208 24.46 -14.19 -12.30
C PRO A 208 24.30 -15.39 -13.26
N ARG A 209 23.10 -15.94 -13.33
CA ARG A 209 22.74 -17.07 -14.23
C ARG A 209 21.90 -16.61 -15.42
N LEU A 210 21.88 -15.30 -15.70
CA LEU A 210 21.24 -14.78 -16.90
C LEU A 210 22.00 -15.29 -18.14
N ILE A 211 21.28 -15.77 -19.13
CA ILE A 211 21.86 -16.16 -20.40
C ILE A 211 22.30 -14.93 -21.19
N ASP A 212 23.39 -15.06 -21.95
CA ASP A 212 23.95 -13.97 -22.75
C ASP A 212 22.94 -13.40 -23.74
N GLY A 213 22.97 -12.09 -23.90
CA GLY A 213 22.12 -11.38 -24.86
C GLY A 213 20.70 -11.03 -24.37
N VAL A 214 20.31 -11.42 -23.15
CA VAL A 214 19.03 -11.02 -22.57
C VAL A 214 19.13 -9.60 -22.02
N ALA A 215 18.46 -8.66 -22.69
CA ALA A 215 18.41 -7.27 -22.26
C ALA A 215 17.47 -7.05 -21.07
N PRO A 216 17.73 -6.02 -20.22
CA PRO A 216 16.78 -5.58 -19.22
C PRO A 216 15.43 -5.23 -19.87
N PRO A 217 14.31 -5.63 -19.27
CA PRO A 217 13.00 -5.33 -19.81
C PRO A 217 12.63 -3.86 -19.63
N PRO A 218 11.77 -3.28 -20.50
CA PRO A 218 11.48 -1.84 -20.54
C PRO A 218 10.84 -1.32 -19.25
N GLU A 219 10.05 -2.12 -18.56
CA GLU A 219 9.40 -1.73 -17.31
C GLU A 219 10.39 -1.43 -16.17
N LEU A 220 11.63 -1.90 -16.23
CA LEU A 220 12.70 -1.48 -15.31
C LEU A 220 13.04 0.01 -15.43
N GLY A 221 12.65 0.67 -16.52
CA GLY A 221 12.76 2.12 -16.66
C GLY A 221 12.03 2.92 -15.56
N LEU A 222 11.03 2.32 -14.92
CA LEU A 222 10.32 2.90 -13.77
C LEU A 222 11.18 2.90 -12.49
N TYR A 223 12.14 2.01 -12.38
CA TYR A 223 12.94 1.72 -11.18
C TYR A 223 14.43 2.04 -11.36
N ARG A 224 14.75 3.23 -11.88
CA ARG A 224 16.14 3.66 -12.13
C ARG A 224 16.85 4.00 -10.82
N ALA A 225 18.14 3.72 -10.76
CA ALA A 225 19.00 4.13 -9.67
C ALA A 225 18.88 5.63 -9.36
N GLY A 226 18.86 5.97 -8.08
CA GLY A 226 18.69 7.33 -7.59
C GLY A 226 17.24 7.85 -7.58
N ARG A 227 16.30 7.13 -8.21
CA ARG A 227 14.88 7.47 -8.17
C ARG A 227 14.26 7.08 -6.83
N SER A 228 13.24 7.81 -6.40
CA SER A 228 12.44 7.44 -5.22
C SER A 228 11.56 6.22 -5.53
N LEU A 229 11.48 5.28 -4.58
CA LEU A 229 10.67 4.06 -4.74
C LEU A 229 9.18 4.37 -4.88
N ASP A 230 8.67 5.31 -4.10
CA ASP A 230 7.25 5.69 -4.12
C ASP A 230 6.86 6.35 -5.46
N GLU A 231 7.73 7.16 -6.07
CA GLU A 231 7.53 7.69 -7.42
C GLU A 231 7.46 6.57 -8.47
N GLY A 232 8.36 5.58 -8.41
CA GLY A 232 8.37 4.43 -9.30
C GLY A 232 7.09 3.58 -9.17
N LEU A 233 6.65 3.33 -7.94
CA LEU A 233 5.45 2.55 -7.66
C LEU A 233 4.16 3.27 -8.11
N THR A 234 4.08 4.60 -7.89
CA THR A 234 2.94 5.42 -8.33
C THR A 234 2.83 5.43 -9.85
N GLU A 235 3.95 5.59 -10.57
CA GLU A 235 3.95 5.55 -12.02
C GLU A 235 3.60 4.16 -12.57
N ALA A 236 4.07 3.09 -11.91
CA ALA A 236 3.68 1.72 -12.25
C ALA A 236 2.16 1.50 -12.10
N GLN A 237 1.55 2.05 -11.03
CA GLN A 237 0.10 2.00 -10.85
C GLN A 237 -0.65 2.70 -11.98
N HIS A 238 -0.25 3.91 -12.35
CA HIS A 238 -0.89 4.63 -13.44
C HIS A 238 -0.78 3.87 -14.76
N ALA A 239 0.41 3.36 -15.08
CA ALA A 239 0.62 2.56 -16.29
C ALA A 239 -0.21 1.26 -16.29
N TYR A 240 -0.40 0.64 -15.13
CA TYR A 240 -1.25 -0.55 -14.98
C TYR A 240 -2.75 -0.23 -15.14
N GLU A 241 -3.22 0.92 -14.67
CA GLU A 241 -4.63 1.33 -14.78
C GLU A 241 -5.01 1.83 -16.19
N GLU A 242 -4.01 2.26 -17.00
CA GLU A 242 -4.20 2.74 -18.39
C GLU A 242 -4.11 1.62 -19.44
N GLY A 243 -3.54 0.47 -19.13
CA GLY A 243 -3.31 -0.66 -20.04
C GLY A 243 -4.39 -1.71 -19.95
#